data_9c0711e251d0971239378bf7f3945970
#
_entry.id   9c0711e251d0971239378bf7f3945970
#
_cell.length_a   1.000
_cell.length_b   1.000
_cell.length_c   1.000
_cell.angle_alpha   90.00
_cell.angle_beta   90.00
_cell.angle_gamma   90.00
#
_symmetry.space_group_name_H-M   'P 1'
#
loop_
_entity.id
_entity.type
_entity.pdbx_description
1 polymer ?
#
loop_
_entity_poly.entity_id
_entity_poly.type
_entity_poly.pdbx_seq_one_letter_code
_entity_poly.pdbx_strand_id
1 'polypeptide(L)'
;NLGVRVANLEKKADNVKVTGEMRYKYMSKDNGLGKKLAGSDSNHENDLRSRILVTGQINDDWSYTGMLENSQDFKDNAGNENTSFQRAYVEGKLGGLNVTAGRYNAFFANGNVYDTRADGVEVSYGSKVKVTGFAGKAADGLAFSDLGTEFDFEGGNYAGAEISANFNKLNVAGGYVNFKDIAKGSVLNDTTVVHEGIDDAIWYVGADYNFDGNVALSAMYLKGDASYNDVDVDKVLNYDYDNDGWTVGLTYKGAEASEAGSWGLFANYYDQGFGTYLAHTTDANTFAGTGF
;
A
#
# COMPACT_ATOMS: atom_id res chain seq x y z
N ASN A 1 33.09 10.48 38.43
CA ASN A 1 32.77 9.43 37.48
C ASN A 1 31.27 8.98 37.48
N LEU A 2 30.45 9.55 38.37
CA LEU A 2 28.98 9.34 38.33
C LEU A 2 28.37 10.02 37.08
N GLY A 3 28.81 11.23 36.75
CA GLY A 3 28.33 11.97 35.58
C GLY A 3 28.55 11.26 34.24
N VAL A 4 29.69 10.57 34.07
CA VAL A 4 29.95 9.78 32.86
C VAL A 4 29.04 8.54 32.78
N ARG A 5 28.70 7.95 33.92
CA ARG A 5 27.78 6.81 33.96
C ARG A 5 26.35 7.26 33.71
N VAL A 6 25.95 8.41 34.23
CA VAL A 6 24.62 9.00 33.96
C VAL A 6 24.50 9.39 32.48
N ALA A 7 25.48 10.10 31.91
CA ALA A 7 25.51 10.43 30.49
C ALA A 7 25.49 9.20 29.56
N ASN A 8 26.16 8.11 29.95
CA ASN A 8 26.11 6.85 29.21
C ASN A 8 24.79 6.09 29.40
N LEU A 9 24.11 6.25 30.53
CA LEU A 9 22.78 5.70 30.75
C LEU A 9 21.71 6.50 30.01
N GLU A 10 21.82 7.84 30.02
CA GLU A 10 20.96 8.72 29.22
C GLU A 10 21.10 8.45 27.73
N LYS A 11 22.33 8.34 27.20
CA LYS A 11 22.57 7.94 25.82
C LYS A 11 21.98 6.57 25.44
N LYS A 12 21.93 5.63 26.40
CA LYS A 12 21.31 4.31 26.18
C LYS A 12 19.79 4.33 26.32
N ALA A 13 19.26 5.20 27.18
CA ALA A 13 17.81 5.35 27.35
C ALA A 13 17.17 6.03 26.15
N ASP A 14 17.88 6.92 25.46
CA ASP A 14 17.39 7.62 24.27
C ASP A 14 17.42 6.78 22.98
N ASN A 15 18.00 5.59 23.03
CA ASN A 15 18.14 4.73 21.84
C ASN A 15 16.84 4.05 21.41
N VAL A 16 15.84 3.96 22.27
CA VAL A 16 14.56 3.32 21.98
C VAL A 16 13.44 4.27 22.33
N LYS A 17 12.63 4.62 21.33
CA LYS A 17 11.42 5.42 21.50
C LYS A 17 10.20 4.54 21.29
N VAL A 18 9.27 4.61 22.24
CA VAL A 18 7.97 3.95 22.16
C VAL A 18 6.89 5.01 22.02
N THR A 19 6.07 4.89 20.99
CA THR A 19 4.92 5.76 20.73
C THR A 19 3.69 4.91 20.48
N GLY A 20 2.51 5.50 20.61
CA GLY A 20 1.24 4.83 20.37
C GLY A 20 0.32 5.68 19.51
N GLU A 21 -0.56 5.01 18.80
CA GLU A 21 -1.62 5.60 17.99
C GLU A 21 -2.91 4.82 18.24
N MET A 22 -4.03 5.53 18.31
CA MET A 22 -5.35 4.95 18.36
C MET A 22 -6.25 5.60 17.31
N ARG A 23 -6.97 4.79 16.53
CA ARG A 23 -7.92 5.25 15.51
C ARG A 23 -9.24 4.54 15.70
N TYR A 24 -10.29 5.30 15.87
CA TYR A 24 -11.66 4.82 15.75
C TYR A 24 -12.18 5.10 14.34
N LYS A 25 -12.76 4.09 13.69
CA LYS A 25 -13.39 4.20 12.36
C LYS A 25 -14.83 3.74 12.46
N TYR A 26 -15.74 4.58 12.00
CA TYR A 26 -17.10 4.18 11.69
C TYR A 26 -17.34 4.38 10.20
N MET A 27 -17.79 3.35 9.52
CA MET A 27 -18.13 3.42 8.11
C MET A 27 -19.47 2.74 7.86
N SER A 28 -20.31 3.40 7.11
CA SER A 28 -21.59 2.86 6.61
C SER A 28 -21.50 2.80 5.08
N LYS A 29 -21.67 1.62 4.53
CA LYS A 29 -21.68 1.38 3.09
C LYS A 29 -23.12 1.05 2.66
N ASP A 30 -23.62 1.74 1.64
CA ASP A 30 -24.86 1.38 0.94
C ASP A 30 -24.48 0.86 -0.45
N ASN A 31 -24.51 -0.45 -0.60
CA ASN A 31 -24.11 -1.13 -1.83
C ASN A 31 -25.22 -1.14 -2.89
N GLY A 32 -25.89 -0.05 -3.13
CA GLY A 32 -26.83 0.22 -4.24
C GLY A 32 -27.35 -1.00 -5.02
N LEU A 33 -26.77 -1.32 -6.16
CA LEU A 33 -27.14 -2.45 -7.02
C LEU A 33 -26.75 -3.84 -6.47
N GLY A 34 -25.67 -3.95 -5.69
CA GLY A 34 -25.27 -5.20 -5.03
C GLY A 34 -26.28 -5.68 -3.99
N LYS A 35 -27.09 -4.78 -3.45
CA LYS A 35 -28.17 -5.04 -2.52
C LYS A 35 -29.22 -6.04 -3.05
N LYS A 36 -29.48 -6.02 -4.35
CA LYS A 36 -30.48 -6.90 -4.99
C LYS A 36 -29.96 -8.32 -5.25
N LEU A 37 -28.66 -8.52 -5.32
CA LEU A 37 -28.05 -9.80 -5.66
C LEU A 37 -27.58 -10.59 -4.44
N ALA A 38 -27.16 -9.92 -3.37
CA ALA A 38 -26.54 -10.57 -2.20
C ALA A 38 -27.42 -10.62 -0.94
N GLY A 39 -28.62 -10.03 -0.95
CA GLY A 39 -29.54 -10.06 0.20
C GLY A 39 -29.04 -9.33 1.46
N SER A 40 -27.97 -8.53 1.36
CA SER A 40 -27.39 -7.81 2.48
C SER A 40 -27.78 -6.34 2.45
N ASP A 41 -28.52 -5.92 3.46
CA ASP A 41 -28.74 -4.52 3.80
C ASP A 41 -27.45 -3.92 4.39
N SER A 42 -27.21 -2.65 4.14
CA SER A 42 -26.10 -1.80 4.63
C SER A 42 -25.05 -2.46 5.53
N ASN A 43 -23.82 -2.50 5.07
CA ASN A 43 -22.70 -2.97 5.89
C ASN A 43 -22.11 -1.81 6.70
N HIS A 44 -22.07 -1.97 8.02
CA HIS A 44 -21.47 -1.00 8.93
C HIS A 44 -20.18 -1.58 9.47
N GLU A 45 -19.08 -0.85 9.34
CA GLU A 45 -17.82 -1.15 10.02
C GLU A 45 -17.69 -0.23 11.23
N ASN A 46 -17.19 -0.77 12.33
CA ASN A 46 -17.08 -0.07 13.61
C ASN A 46 -15.83 -0.55 14.34
N ASP A 47 -14.67 -0.02 13.93
CA ASP A 47 -13.37 -0.53 14.32
C ASP A 47 -12.59 0.44 15.21
N LEU A 48 -11.95 -0.12 16.23
CA LEU A 48 -10.89 0.56 16.99
C LEU A 48 -9.55 -0.10 16.67
N ARG A 49 -8.65 0.65 16.07
CA ARG A 49 -7.29 0.24 15.82
C ARG A 49 -6.33 0.87 16.84
N SER A 50 -5.52 0.04 17.47
CA SER A 50 -4.44 0.46 18.36
C SER A 50 -3.10 0.04 17.78
N ARG A 51 -2.12 0.94 17.79
CA ARG A 51 -0.75 0.69 17.35
C ARG A 51 0.26 1.06 18.41
N ILE A 52 1.27 0.23 18.58
CA ILE A 52 2.46 0.52 19.36
C ILE A 52 3.64 0.49 18.42
N LEU A 53 4.32 1.62 18.32
CA LEU A 53 5.51 1.82 17.49
C LEU A 53 6.74 1.86 18.38
N VAL A 54 7.71 1.00 18.09
CA VAL A 54 9.02 0.97 18.72
C VAL A 54 10.06 1.30 17.68
N THR A 55 10.80 2.38 17.87
CA THR A 55 11.92 2.76 17.01
C THR A 55 13.21 2.75 17.83
N GLY A 56 14.29 2.28 17.25
CA GLY A 56 15.59 2.20 17.95
C GLY A 56 16.75 2.44 16.99
N GLN A 57 17.77 3.15 17.50
CA GLN A 57 19.03 3.32 16.80
C GLN A 57 19.90 2.08 17.02
N ILE A 58 20.33 1.43 15.95
CA ILE A 58 21.24 0.28 16.00
C ILE A 58 22.69 0.78 16.08
N ASN A 59 23.02 1.72 15.21
CA ASN A 59 24.30 2.43 15.17
C ASN A 59 24.11 3.77 14.43
N ASP A 60 25.20 4.47 14.12
CA ASP A 60 25.13 5.80 13.51
C ASP A 60 24.42 5.82 12.14
N ASP A 61 24.45 4.70 11.40
CA ASP A 61 23.91 4.59 10.05
C ASP A 61 22.60 3.80 9.97
N TRP A 62 22.23 3.05 11.02
CA TRP A 62 21.11 2.10 10.98
C TRP A 62 20.15 2.28 12.13
N SER A 63 18.88 2.23 11.82
CA SER A 63 17.75 2.22 12.76
C SER A 63 16.86 1.00 12.55
N TYR A 64 16.08 0.70 13.59
CA TYR A 64 15.08 -0.35 13.60
C TYR A 64 13.70 0.27 13.86
N THR A 65 12.68 -0.25 13.20
CA THR A 65 11.27 0.07 13.43
C THR A 65 10.45 -1.20 13.58
N GLY A 66 9.74 -1.31 14.69
CA GLY A 66 8.75 -2.35 14.94
C GLY A 66 7.38 -1.73 15.24
N MET A 67 6.31 -2.24 14.66
CA MET A 67 4.94 -1.80 14.93
C MET A 67 4.04 -2.99 15.17
N LEU A 68 3.46 -3.04 16.36
CA LEU A 68 2.35 -3.93 16.70
C LEU A 68 1.03 -3.21 16.43
N GLU A 69 0.11 -3.90 15.79
CA GLU A 69 -1.25 -3.43 15.55
C GLU A 69 -2.26 -4.43 16.10
N ASN A 70 -3.28 -3.89 16.74
CA ASN A 70 -4.48 -4.59 17.17
C ASN A 70 -5.69 -3.86 16.63
N SER A 71 -6.62 -4.57 16.01
CA SER A 71 -7.90 -4.04 15.54
C SER A 71 -9.04 -4.78 16.22
N GLN A 72 -9.98 -4.03 16.79
CA GLN A 72 -11.17 -4.50 17.48
C GLN A 72 -12.40 -4.07 16.69
N ASP A 73 -13.22 -5.04 16.29
CA ASP A 73 -14.53 -4.77 15.71
C ASP A 73 -15.58 -4.71 16.83
N PHE A 74 -16.20 -3.56 17.03
CA PHE A 74 -17.23 -3.37 18.05
C PHE A 74 -18.64 -3.85 17.64
N LYS A 75 -18.82 -4.23 16.36
CA LYS A 75 -20.12 -4.69 15.88
C LYS A 75 -20.37 -6.16 16.25
N ASP A 76 -19.39 -7.01 15.99
CA ASP A 76 -19.62 -8.45 16.00
C ASP A 76 -18.79 -9.17 17.06
N ASN A 77 -17.92 -8.45 17.80
CA ASN A 77 -16.94 -9.15 18.57
C ASN A 77 -16.41 -8.46 19.83
N ALA A 78 -16.62 -9.13 20.94
CA ALA A 78 -15.85 -8.87 22.15
C ALA A 78 -14.92 -10.08 22.38
N GLY A 79 -13.70 -10.08 21.80
CA GLY A 79 -12.68 -11.01 22.23
C GLY A 79 -11.94 -11.85 21.19
N ASN A 80 -12.03 -11.56 19.90
CA ASN A 80 -11.21 -12.22 18.85
C ASN A 80 -10.29 -11.21 18.16
N GLU A 81 -9.58 -10.43 18.96
CA GLU A 81 -8.64 -9.47 18.45
C GLU A 81 -7.32 -10.15 18.08
N ASN A 82 -6.87 -9.88 16.88
CA ASN A 82 -5.55 -10.29 16.43
C ASN A 82 -4.55 -9.16 16.64
N THR A 83 -3.48 -9.45 17.36
CA THR A 83 -2.33 -8.55 17.48
C THR A 83 -1.19 -9.10 16.63
N SER A 84 -0.69 -8.31 15.70
CA SER A 84 0.37 -8.73 14.80
C SER A 84 1.39 -7.63 14.54
N PHE A 85 2.60 -8.04 14.10
CA PHE A 85 3.58 -7.10 13.58
C PHE A 85 3.16 -6.64 12.18
N GLN A 86 2.77 -5.38 12.08
CA GLN A 86 2.51 -4.73 10.80
C GLN A 86 3.79 -4.18 10.17
N ARG A 87 4.80 -3.90 11.01
CA ARG A 87 6.11 -3.42 10.61
C ARG A 87 7.18 -4.09 11.48
N ALA A 88 8.25 -4.52 10.85
CA ALA A 88 9.45 -5.03 11.51
C ALA A 88 10.60 -4.95 10.51
N TYR A 89 11.27 -3.79 10.45
CA TYR A 89 12.30 -3.53 9.44
C TYR A 89 13.47 -2.73 10.00
N VAL A 90 14.56 -2.78 9.30
CA VAL A 90 15.73 -1.92 9.49
C VAL A 90 15.86 -0.98 8.31
N GLU A 91 16.31 0.23 8.57
CA GLU A 91 16.65 1.20 7.55
C GLU A 91 17.99 1.87 7.86
N GLY A 92 18.71 2.22 6.81
CA GLY A 92 20.02 2.83 7.01
C GLY A 92 20.76 3.07 5.72
N LYS A 93 22.06 3.37 5.89
CA LYS A 93 22.98 3.67 4.79
C LYS A 93 24.01 2.58 4.61
N LEU A 94 24.19 2.16 3.38
CA LEU A 94 25.26 1.25 2.97
C LEU A 94 26.11 1.92 1.87
N GLY A 95 27.21 2.53 2.25
CA GLY A 95 27.95 3.42 1.36
C GLY A 95 27.10 4.62 0.96
N GLY A 96 26.86 4.84 -0.33
CA GLY A 96 25.99 5.90 -0.85
C GLY A 96 24.52 5.51 -1.03
N LEU A 97 24.17 4.28 -0.70
CA LEU A 97 22.81 3.73 -0.87
C LEU A 97 22.00 3.92 0.41
N ASN A 98 20.69 4.21 0.28
CA ASN A 98 19.74 4.04 1.36
C ASN A 98 19.10 2.66 1.20
N VAL A 99 18.95 1.94 2.29
CA VAL A 99 18.43 0.57 2.32
C VAL A 99 17.35 0.46 3.37
N THR A 100 16.22 -0.14 2.99
CA THR A 100 15.16 -0.58 3.90
C THR A 100 14.98 -2.08 3.71
N ALA A 101 14.96 -2.86 4.78
CA ALA A 101 14.83 -4.32 4.71
C ALA A 101 14.02 -4.89 5.87
N GLY A 102 13.12 -5.81 5.56
CA GLY A 102 12.22 -6.46 6.50
C GLY A 102 10.76 -6.28 6.12
N ARG A 103 9.87 -6.23 7.12
CA ARG A 103 8.44 -5.97 6.92
C ARG A 103 8.17 -4.47 7.02
N TYR A 104 7.91 -3.83 5.90
CA TYR A 104 7.63 -2.40 5.81
C TYR A 104 6.36 -2.13 5.01
N ASN A 105 5.92 -0.88 4.93
CA ASN A 105 4.87 -0.48 4.00
C ASN A 105 5.49 -0.22 2.64
N ALA A 106 5.28 -1.12 1.71
CA ALA A 106 5.62 -0.85 0.33
C ALA A 106 4.59 0.12 -0.26
N PHE A 107 5.08 1.13 -0.98
CA PHE A 107 4.27 2.21 -1.48
C PHE A 107 4.70 2.54 -2.91
N PHE A 108 3.98 1.99 -3.88
CA PHE A 108 4.32 2.12 -5.29
C PHE A 108 3.31 3.01 -6.01
N ALA A 109 3.80 3.84 -6.92
CA ALA A 109 2.97 4.73 -7.74
C ALA A 109 2.07 5.66 -6.90
N ASN A 110 2.62 6.27 -5.84
CA ASN A 110 1.85 7.10 -4.89
C ASN A 110 0.65 6.35 -4.27
N GLY A 111 0.77 5.03 -4.08
CA GLY A 111 -0.28 4.19 -3.56
C GLY A 111 -1.35 3.77 -4.57
N ASN A 112 -1.26 4.22 -5.82
CA ASN A 112 -2.21 3.82 -6.86
C ASN A 112 -2.02 2.37 -7.33
N VAL A 113 -0.85 1.79 -7.10
CA VAL A 113 -0.55 0.39 -7.41
C VAL A 113 -0.55 -0.45 -6.14
N TYR A 114 0.19 -0.01 -5.12
CA TYR A 114 0.36 -0.79 -3.90
C TYR A 114 0.62 0.13 -2.71
N ASP A 115 -0.16 -0.02 -1.64
CA ASP A 115 -0.03 0.69 -0.37
C ASP A 115 -0.40 -0.23 0.79
N THR A 116 0.45 -1.21 1.05
CA THR A 116 0.28 -2.08 2.22
C THR A 116 1.62 -2.69 2.64
N ARG A 117 1.59 -3.52 3.67
CA ARG A 117 2.80 -4.21 4.15
C ARG A 117 3.37 -5.16 3.10
N ALA A 118 4.69 -5.25 3.08
CA ALA A 118 5.44 -6.22 2.31
C ALA A 118 6.67 -6.68 3.09
N ASP A 119 7.12 -7.89 2.84
CA ASP A 119 8.38 -8.43 3.38
C ASP A 119 9.42 -8.38 2.26
N GLY A 120 10.40 -7.48 2.37
CA GLY A 120 11.31 -7.27 1.25
C GLY A 120 12.49 -6.35 1.54
N VAL A 121 13.05 -5.89 0.46
CA VAL A 121 14.15 -4.92 0.45
C VAL A 121 13.88 -3.82 -0.57
N GLU A 122 14.19 -2.60 -0.16
CA GLU A 122 14.22 -1.42 -1.02
C GLU A 122 15.60 -0.78 -0.92
N VAL A 123 16.18 -0.45 -2.06
CA VAL A 123 17.49 0.21 -2.16
C VAL A 123 17.36 1.42 -3.06
N SER A 124 17.76 2.59 -2.58
CA SER A 124 17.71 3.81 -3.36
C SER A 124 19.02 4.59 -3.37
N TYR A 125 19.24 5.30 -4.46
CA TYR A 125 20.39 6.17 -4.66
C TYR A 125 19.98 7.48 -5.32
N GLY A 126 20.63 8.55 -4.89
CA GLY A 126 20.40 9.88 -5.42
C GLY A 126 19.54 10.75 -4.50
N SER A 127 19.38 12.01 -4.86
CA SER A 127 18.59 12.98 -4.09
C SER A 127 17.64 13.78 -4.99
N LYS A 128 18.17 14.63 -5.87
CA LYS A 128 17.34 15.39 -6.83
C LYS A 128 16.73 14.48 -7.89
N VAL A 129 17.53 13.55 -8.40
CA VAL A 129 17.08 12.40 -9.16
C VAL A 129 17.40 11.17 -8.32
N LYS A 130 16.38 10.39 -8.02
CA LYS A 130 16.48 9.19 -7.20
C LYS A 130 16.09 7.98 -8.02
N VAL A 131 16.92 6.95 -7.95
CA VAL A 131 16.62 5.62 -8.50
C VAL A 131 16.39 4.69 -7.32
N THR A 132 15.29 3.94 -7.36
CA THR A 132 14.92 2.98 -6.34
C THR A 132 14.70 1.63 -6.99
N GLY A 133 15.32 0.59 -6.46
CA GLY A 133 15.05 -0.81 -6.78
C GLY A 133 14.42 -1.49 -5.58
N PHE A 134 13.46 -2.37 -5.80
CA PHE A 134 12.77 -3.07 -4.73
C PHE A 134 12.41 -4.49 -5.13
N ALA A 135 12.40 -5.39 -4.14
CA ALA A 135 11.95 -6.76 -4.32
C ALA A 135 11.49 -7.36 -2.99
N GLY A 136 10.55 -8.28 -3.04
CA GLY A 136 10.05 -8.91 -1.84
C GLY A 136 8.82 -9.79 -2.07
N LYS A 137 8.07 -9.98 -1.00
CA LYS A 137 6.80 -10.70 -0.98
C LYS A 137 5.69 -9.74 -0.56
N ALA A 138 4.66 -9.63 -1.38
CA ALA A 138 3.46 -8.84 -1.08
C ALA A 138 2.67 -9.50 0.06
N ALA A 139 1.95 -8.69 0.83
CA ALA A 139 1.03 -9.22 1.84
C ALA A 139 -0.14 -9.94 1.17
N ASP A 140 -0.67 -10.94 1.88
CA ASP A 140 -1.92 -11.58 1.52
C ASP A 140 -3.09 -10.59 1.66
N GLY A 141 -4.12 -10.78 0.87
CA GLY A 141 -5.40 -10.24 1.25
C GLY A 141 -6.03 -9.17 0.38
N LEU A 142 -5.88 -9.24 -0.94
CA LEU A 142 -6.80 -8.53 -1.83
C LEU A 142 -7.56 -9.53 -2.68
N ALA A 143 -8.84 -9.64 -2.39
CA ALA A 143 -9.71 -10.51 -3.14
C ALA A 143 -10.28 -9.76 -4.35
N PHE A 144 -10.07 -10.26 -5.54
CA PHE A 144 -10.91 -9.95 -6.70
C PHE A 144 -12.17 -10.83 -6.63
N SER A 145 -13.10 -10.49 -5.77
CA SER A 145 -14.25 -11.36 -5.47
C SER A 145 -15.44 -11.21 -6.42
N ASP A 146 -15.39 -10.32 -7.40
CA ASP A 146 -16.58 -9.92 -8.15
C ASP A 146 -16.83 -10.62 -9.49
N LEU A 147 -15.96 -11.52 -9.89
CA LEU A 147 -16.13 -12.24 -11.16
C LEU A 147 -16.89 -13.57 -11.03
N GLY A 148 -17.50 -13.84 -9.86
CA GLY A 148 -18.16 -15.14 -9.62
C GLY A 148 -17.17 -16.29 -9.48
N THR A 149 -15.90 -15.97 -9.38
CA THR A 149 -14.79 -16.89 -9.13
C THR A 149 -14.08 -16.46 -7.86
N GLU A 150 -13.88 -17.38 -6.93
CA GLU A 150 -13.05 -17.13 -5.75
C GLU A 150 -11.59 -17.14 -6.19
N PHE A 151 -10.96 -15.98 -6.28
CA PHE A 151 -9.52 -15.84 -6.34
C PHE A 151 -8.99 -15.60 -4.94
N ASP A 152 -8.28 -16.56 -4.39
CA ASP A 152 -7.51 -16.36 -3.17
C ASP A 152 -6.19 -15.67 -3.53
N PHE A 153 -6.01 -14.42 -3.07
CA PHE A 153 -4.74 -13.74 -3.12
C PHE A 153 -3.80 -14.32 -2.07
N GLU A 154 -2.93 -15.18 -2.49
CA GLU A 154 -1.72 -15.50 -1.74
C GLU A 154 -0.66 -14.47 -2.11
N GLY A 155 -0.13 -13.73 -1.13
CA GLY A 155 0.89 -12.71 -1.35
C GLY A 155 2.03 -13.23 -2.21
N GLY A 156 2.05 -12.79 -3.46
CA GLY A 156 3.05 -13.18 -4.45
C GLY A 156 4.36 -12.44 -4.26
N ASN A 157 5.35 -12.80 -5.05
CA ASN A 157 6.59 -12.07 -5.08
C ASN A 157 6.46 -10.82 -5.95
N TYR A 158 7.21 -9.77 -5.62
CA TYR A 158 7.32 -8.59 -6.46
C TYR A 158 8.76 -8.19 -6.66
N ALA A 159 9.05 -7.58 -7.80
CA ALA A 159 10.30 -6.90 -8.06
C ALA A 159 10.07 -5.74 -9.03
N GLY A 160 10.84 -4.66 -8.86
CA GLY A 160 10.67 -3.50 -9.71
C GLY A 160 11.69 -2.41 -9.46
N ALA A 161 11.48 -1.31 -10.17
CA ALA A 161 12.29 -0.10 -10.01
C ALA A 161 11.47 1.16 -10.33
N GLU A 162 11.86 2.25 -9.70
CA GLU A 162 11.31 3.58 -9.91
C GLU A 162 12.44 4.59 -10.12
N ILE A 163 12.23 5.54 -11.00
CA ILE A 163 13.03 6.76 -11.12
C ILE A 163 12.14 7.93 -10.78
N SER A 164 12.56 8.75 -9.83
CA SER A 164 11.86 9.98 -9.47
C SER A 164 12.80 11.19 -9.52
N ALA A 165 12.23 12.35 -9.84
CA ALA A 165 12.99 13.60 -9.88
C ALA A 165 12.18 14.75 -9.27
N ASN A 166 12.86 15.58 -8.48
CA ASN A 166 12.29 16.75 -7.85
C ASN A 166 12.85 18.03 -8.49
N PHE A 167 11.97 18.86 -9.03
CA PHE A 167 12.26 20.14 -9.65
C PHE A 167 11.55 21.27 -8.89
N ASN A 168 11.83 21.43 -7.61
CA ASN A 168 11.22 22.40 -6.71
C ASN A 168 9.70 22.18 -6.53
N LYS A 169 8.87 22.73 -7.43
CA LYS A 169 7.42 22.62 -7.37
C LYS A 169 6.88 21.39 -8.11
N LEU A 170 7.68 20.78 -8.96
CA LEU A 170 7.32 19.63 -9.78
C LEU A 170 8.08 18.39 -9.33
N ASN A 171 7.35 17.36 -8.94
CA ASN A 171 7.88 16.01 -8.78
C ASN A 171 7.40 15.16 -9.95
N VAL A 172 8.26 14.37 -10.51
CA VAL A 172 7.92 13.38 -11.54
C VAL A 172 8.46 12.02 -11.11
N ALA A 173 7.69 10.97 -11.38
CA ALA A 173 8.12 9.61 -11.13
C ALA A 173 7.63 8.69 -12.25
N GLY A 174 8.41 7.67 -12.54
CA GLY A 174 8.02 6.60 -13.42
C GLY A 174 8.67 5.30 -12.98
N GLY A 175 7.91 4.22 -13.04
CA GLY A 175 8.37 2.96 -12.52
C GLY A 175 7.73 1.76 -13.19
N TYR A 176 8.22 0.63 -12.76
CA TYR A 176 7.76 -0.68 -13.16
C TYR A 176 7.78 -1.61 -11.96
N VAL A 177 6.73 -2.37 -11.79
CA VAL A 177 6.67 -3.45 -10.82
C VAL A 177 6.06 -4.68 -11.46
N ASN A 178 6.69 -5.83 -11.25
CA ASN A 178 6.19 -7.13 -11.65
C ASN A 178 5.83 -7.93 -10.42
N PHE A 179 4.57 -8.27 -10.29
CA PHE A 179 4.05 -9.18 -9.28
C PHE A 179 3.93 -10.57 -9.89
N LYS A 180 4.37 -11.59 -9.16
CA LYS A 180 4.33 -12.99 -9.57
C LYS A 180 3.60 -13.84 -8.56
N ASP A 181 2.83 -14.79 -9.05
CA ASP A 181 2.06 -15.73 -8.21
C ASP A 181 1.12 -15.00 -7.22
N ILE A 182 0.50 -13.89 -7.66
CA ILE A 182 -0.33 -13.06 -6.80
C ILE A 182 -1.72 -13.62 -6.53
N ALA A 183 -2.18 -14.56 -7.32
CA ALA A 183 -3.46 -15.19 -7.13
C ALA A 183 -3.35 -16.69 -7.38
N LYS A 184 -3.92 -17.47 -6.49
CA LYS A 184 -4.22 -18.87 -6.73
C LYS A 184 -5.73 -19.03 -6.68
N GLY A 185 -6.33 -19.46 -7.75
CA GLY A 185 -7.77 -19.62 -7.80
C GLY A 185 -8.22 -20.60 -8.84
N SER A 186 -9.45 -21.01 -8.67
CA SER A 186 -10.16 -21.77 -9.71
C SER A 186 -10.88 -20.76 -10.60
N VAL A 187 -10.44 -20.62 -11.84
CA VAL A 187 -11.27 -20.00 -12.85
C VAL A 187 -12.34 -21.03 -13.21
N LEU A 188 -13.54 -20.82 -12.73
CA LEU A 188 -14.69 -21.63 -13.10
C LEU A 188 -15.14 -21.23 -14.52
N ASN A 189 -14.44 -21.73 -15.49
CA ASN A 189 -15.05 -21.91 -16.80
C ASN A 189 -15.52 -23.37 -16.82
N ASP A 190 -16.78 -23.61 -16.56
CA ASP A 190 -17.58 -24.82 -16.52
C ASP A 190 -16.89 -26.20 -16.32
N THR A 191 -15.57 -26.31 -16.45
CA THR A 191 -14.82 -27.57 -16.34
C THR A 191 -13.33 -27.46 -16.01
N THR A 192 -12.74 -26.25 -15.85
CA THR A 192 -11.29 -26.14 -15.66
C THR A 192 -10.95 -25.40 -14.38
N VAL A 193 -10.37 -26.12 -13.41
CA VAL A 193 -9.78 -25.56 -12.20
C VAL A 193 -8.35 -25.15 -12.52
N VAL A 194 -8.03 -23.88 -12.40
CA VAL A 194 -6.68 -23.35 -12.60
C VAL A 194 -6.00 -23.24 -11.24
N HIS A 195 -4.91 -23.97 -11.06
CA HIS A 195 -4.19 -24.05 -9.78
C HIS A 195 -2.92 -23.20 -9.70
N GLU A 196 -2.61 -22.44 -10.73
CA GLU A 196 -1.36 -21.67 -10.81
C GLU A 196 -1.62 -20.17 -10.70
N GLY A 197 -0.59 -19.42 -10.29
CA GLY A 197 -0.69 -18.00 -9.97
C GLY A 197 -0.88 -17.11 -11.20
N ILE A 198 -1.48 -15.95 -10.98
CA ILE A 198 -1.53 -14.86 -11.96
C ILE A 198 -0.30 -13.99 -11.74
N ASP A 199 0.37 -13.62 -12.82
CA ASP A 199 1.42 -12.63 -12.86
C ASP A 199 0.84 -11.30 -13.36
N ASP A 200 1.30 -10.18 -12.82
CA ASP A 200 0.89 -8.85 -13.28
C ASP A 200 2.07 -7.89 -13.31
N ALA A 201 2.30 -7.28 -14.46
CA ALA A 201 3.36 -6.33 -14.69
C ALA A 201 2.76 -4.93 -14.90
N ILE A 202 3.08 -3.99 -14.01
CA ILE A 202 2.49 -2.66 -14.01
C ILE A 202 3.55 -1.60 -14.29
N TRP A 203 3.32 -0.79 -15.33
CA TRP A 203 4.06 0.42 -15.64
C TRP A 203 3.29 1.65 -15.18
N TYR A 204 3.99 2.64 -14.69
CA TYR A 204 3.37 3.90 -14.30
C TYR A 204 4.27 5.08 -14.58
N VAL A 205 3.65 6.23 -14.83
CA VAL A 205 4.31 7.52 -14.90
C VAL A 205 3.37 8.58 -14.35
N GLY A 206 3.88 9.45 -13.49
CA GLY A 206 3.08 10.48 -12.86
C GLY A 206 3.88 11.73 -12.52
N ALA A 207 3.14 12.76 -12.18
CA ALA A 207 3.68 14.03 -11.74
C ALA A 207 2.80 14.69 -10.69
N ASP A 208 3.44 15.37 -9.74
CA ASP A 208 2.80 16.21 -8.73
C ASP A 208 3.32 17.62 -8.86
N TYR A 209 2.42 18.60 -8.91
CA TYR A 209 2.77 20.00 -8.99
C TYR A 209 2.19 20.80 -7.84
N ASN A 210 3.07 21.46 -7.08
CA ASN A 210 2.72 22.35 -5.97
C ASN A 210 2.66 23.81 -6.46
N PHE A 211 1.47 24.40 -6.47
CA PHE A 211 1.28 25.78 -6.96
C PHE A 211 1.85 26.83 -6.00
N ASP A 212 1.48 26.77 -4.72
CA ASP A 212 1.82 27.80 -3.72
C ASP A 212 2.07 27.25 -2.31
N GLY A 213 2.26 25.95 -2.16
CA GLY A 213 2.41 25.29 -0.86
C GLY A 213 1.09 24.88 -0.19
N ASN A 214 -0.05 25.40 -0.64
CA ASN A 214 -1.37 24.99 -0.16
C ASN A 214 -2.14 24.15 -1.17
N VAL A 215 -1.88 24.35 -2.46
CA VAL A 215 -2.58 23.65 -3.54
C VAL A 215 -1.60 22.74 -4.27
N ALA A 216 -1.93 21.48 -4.39
CA ALA A 216 -1.18 20.53 -5.20
C ALA A 216 -2.12 19.78 -6.15
N LEU A 217 -1.62 19.55 -7.37
CA LEU A 217 -2.26 18.73 -8.39
C LEU A 217 -1.38 17.53 -8.66
N SER A 218 -1.96 16.34 -8.66
CA SER A 218 -1.31 15.10 -9.07
C SER A 218 -1.99 14.50 -10.28
N ALA A 219 -1.23 13.85 -11.13
CA ALA A 219 -1.75 13.05 -12.23
C ALA A 219 -0.84 11.86 -12.50
N MET A 220 -1.42 10.72 -12.82
CA MET A 220 -0.68 9.50 -13.13
C MET A 220 -1.39 8.71 -14.22
N TYR A 221 -0.60 8.10 -15.10
CA TYR A 221 -1.01 7.07 -16.02
C TYR A 221 -0.42 5.73 -15.60
N LEU A 222 -1.21 4.68 -15.68
CA LEU A 222 -0.84 3.32 -15.34
C LEU A 222 -1.17 2.38 -16.51
N LYS A 223 -0.39 1.33 -16.66
CA LYS A 223 -0.61 0.26 -17.64
C LYS A 223 -0.26 -1.07 -17.02
N GLY A 224 -1.24 -1.94 -16.92
CA GLY A 224 -1.10 -3.32 -16.44
C GLY A 224 -0.97 -4.32 -17.59
N ASP A 225 -0.39 -5.46 -17.27
CA ASP A 225 -0.25 -6.62 -18.17
C ASP A 225 -0.38 -7.89 -17.31
N ALA A 226 -1.62 -8.21 -16.97
CA ALA A 226 -1.92 -9.40 -16.18
C ALA A 226 -1.93 -10.64 -17.08
N SER A 227 -1.20 -11.68 -16.68
CA SER A 227 -1.05 -12.91 -17.44
C SER A 227 -1.16 -14.15 -16.58
N TYR A 228 -1.63 -15.21 -17.18
CA TYR A 228 -1.67 -16.55 -16.63
C TYR A 228 -0.95 -17.52 -17.58
N ASN A 229 0.13 -18.16 -17.14
CA ASN A 229 0.98 -19.02 -18.00
C ASN A 229 1.39 -18.31 -19.32
N ASP A 230 1.84 -17.06 -19.24
CA ASP A 230 2.21 -16.23 -20.39
C ASP A 230 1.05 -15.99 -21.41
N VAL A 231 -0.19 -16.22 -20.99
CA VAL A 231 -1.38 -15.87 -21.78
C VAL A 231 -2.12 -14.74 -21.09
N ASP A 232 -2.50 -13.71 -21.85
CA ASP A 232 -3.27 -12.59 -21.32
C ASP A 232 -4.53 -13.08 -20.58
N VAL A 233 -4.79 -12.49 -19.43
CA VAL A 233 -5.92 -12.90 -18.56
C VAL A 233 -7.26 -12.72 -19.26
N ASP A 234 -7.44 -11.71 -20.09
CA ASP A 234 -8.64 -11.47 -20.89
C ASP A 234 -8.94 -12.65 -21.86
N LYS A 235 -7.91 -13.25 -22.44
CA LYS A 235 -8.05 -14.44 -23.30
C LYS A 235 -8.40 -15.70 -22.51
N VAL A 236 -7.88 -15.83 -21.30
CA VAL A 236 -8.16 -16.96 -20.41
C VAL A 236 -9.59 -16.88 -19.89
N LEU A 237 -10.02 -15.71 -19.45
CA LEU A 237 -11.35 -15.46 -18.89
C LEU A 237 -12.41 -15.21 -19.96
N ASN A 238 -12.02 -15.08 -21.24
CA ASN A 238 -12.87 -14.70 -22.35
C ASN A 238 -13.70 -13.42 -22.09
N TYR A 239 -13.04 -12.44 -21.46
CA TYR A 239 -13.59 -11.14 -21.10
C TYR A 239 -12.56 -10.07 -21.42
N ASP A 240 -13.01 -8.98 -22.04
CA ASP A 240 -12.14 -7.84 -22.40
C ASP A 240 -12.05 -6.89 -21.20
N TYR A 241 -10.87 -6.86 -20.56
CA TYR A 241 -10.58 -5.97 -19.45
C TYR A 241 -9.83 -4.73 -19.95
N ASP A 242 -10.22 -3.60 -19.45
CA ASP A 242 -9.42 -2.39 -19.57
C ASP A 242 -8.18 -2.53 -18.66
N ASN A 243 -6.99 -2.48 -19.24
CA ASN A 243 -5.71 -2.69 -18.56
C ASN A 243 -4.86 -1.43 -18.45
N ASP A 244 -5.46 -0.26 -18.69
CA ASP A 244 -4.83 1.01 -18.42
C ASP A 244 -5.65 1.86 -17.44
N GLY A 245 -5.07 2.94 -16.97
CA GLY A 245 -5.72 3.78 -15.97
C GLY A 245 -5.13 5.15 -15.85
N TRP A 246 -5.96 6.05 -15.36
CA TRP A 246 -5.63 7.43 -15.06
C TRP A 246 -6.05 7.79 -13.64
N THR A 247 -5.21 8.52 -12.97
CA THR A 247 -5.58 9.13 -11.68
C THR A 247 -5.28 10.61 -11.72
N VAL A 248 -6.18 11.41 -11.13
CA VAL A 248 -5.99 12.85 -10.95
C VAL A 248 -6.39 13.23 -9.55
N GLY A 249 -5.53 13.91 -8.83
CA GLY A 249 -5.77 14.36 -7.45
C GLY A 249 -5.57 15.87 -7.31
N LEU A 250 -6.44 16.51 -6.56
CA LEU A 250 -6.32 17.90 -6.14
C LEU A 250 -6.36 17.95 -4.62
N THR A 251 -5.38 18.61 -4.03
CA THR A 251 -5.33 18.83 -2.58
C THR A 251 -5.23 20.30 -2.26
N TYR A 252 -5.89 20.69 -1.18
CA TYR A 252 -5.82 22.02 -0.60
C TYR A 252 -5.49 21.94 0.88
N LYS A 253 -4.36 22.51 1.27
CA LYS A 253 -3.79 22.38 2.62
C LYS A 253 -3.55 20.91 3.01
N GLY A 254 -3.59 20.63 4.29
CA GLY A 254 -3.46 19.30 4.87
C GLY A 254 -3.81 19.35 6.35
N ALA A 255 -4.39 18.27 6.86
CA ALA A 255 -4.63 18.12 8.29
C ALA A 255 -3.43 17.42 8.94
N GLU A 256 -2.91 18.00 10.01
CA GLU A 256 -1.81 17.48 10.82
C GLU A 256 -2.36 16.98 12.16
N ALA A 257 -2.23 15.69 12.46
CA ALA A 257 -2.75 15.13 13.71
C ALA A 257 -2.15 15.76 14.98
N SER A 258 -0.93 16.31 14.87
CA SER A 258 -0.24 17.02 15.94
C SER A 258 -0.69 18.48 16.10
N GLU A 259 -1.43 19.03 15.14
CA GLU A 259 -1.87 20.44 15.13
C GLU A 259 -3.38 20.54 15.27
N ALA A 260 -3.85 20.87 16.47
CA ALA A 260 -5.27 21.04 16.74
C ALA A 260 -5.86 22.17 15.88
N GLY A 261 -6.94 21.88 15.15
CA GLY A 261 -7.61 22.81 14.25
C GLY A 261 -7.03 22.88 12.83
N SER A 262 -6.00 22.10 12.52
CA SER A 262 -5.54 21.93 11.14
C SER A 262 -6.61 21.20 10.30
N TRP A 263 -6.72 21.57 9.03
CA TRP A 263 -7.68 20.97 8.11
C TRP A 263 -7.17 20.99 6.67
N GLY A 264 -7.68 20.09 5.87
CA GLY A 264 -7.41 20.04 4.43
C GLY A 264 -8.60 19.50 3.67
N LEU A 265 -8.59 19.74 2.37
CA LEU A 265 -9.54 19.18 1.40
C LEU A 265 -8.78 18.43 0.32
N PHE A 266 -9.35 17.37 -0.16
CA PHE A 266 -8.84 16.68 -1.33
C PHE A 266 -10.00 16.17 -2.19
N ALA A 267 -9.74 16.04 -3.48
CA ALA A 267 -10.60 15.39 -4.44
C ALA A 267 -9.75 14.54 -5.36
N ASN A 268 -10.13 13.28 -5.55
CA ASN A 268 -9.43 12.37 -6.43
C ASN A 268 -10.41 11.81 -7.45
N TYR A 269 -9.93 11.68 -8.67
CA TYR A 269 -10.58 10.95 -9.74
C TYR A 269 -9.70 9.75 -10.09
N TYR A 270 -10.31 8.59 -10.15
CA TYR A 270 -9.68 7.34 -10.54
C TYR A 270 -10.47 6.74 -11.70
N ASP A 271 -9.74 6.26 -12.68
CA ASP A 271 -10.22 5.45 -13.79
C ASP A 271 -9.12 4.42 -14.03
N GLN A 272 -9.22 3.31 -13.31
CA GLN A 272 -8.17 2.30 -13.30
C GLN A 272 -8.75 0.94 -13.66
N GLY A 273 -8.30 0.43 -14.81
CA GLY A 273 -8.65 -0.90 -15.27
C GLY A 273 -8.03 -2.02 -14.45
N PHE A 274 -8.52 -3.21 -14.69
CA PHE A 274 -7.97 -4.44 -14.10
C PHE A 274 -6.47 -4.58 -14.40
N GLY A 275 -5.69 -5.02 -13.42
CA GLY A 275 -4.23 -5.18 -13.58
C GLY A 275 -3.44 -3.88 -13.48
N THR A 276 -4.07 -2.72 -13.17
CA THR A 276 -3.34 -1.47 -12.91
C THR A 276 -3.05 -1.22 -11.45
N TYR A 277 -3.57 -2.05 -10.55
CA TYR A 277 -3.37 -1.97 -9.10
C TYR A 277 -3.50 -3.34 -8.46
N LEU A 278 -2.86 -3.51 -7.31
CA LEU A 278 -2.97 -4.70 -6.47
C LEU A 278 -3.52 -4.37 -5.07
N ALA A 279 -3.03 -3.29 -4.47
CA ALA A 279 -3.43 -2.81 -3.14
C ALA A 279 -3.52 -1.28 -3.16
N HIS A 280 -4.65 -0.76 -3.58
CA HIS A 280 -4.83 0.69 -3.73
C HIS A 280 -4.91 1.41 -2.39
N THR A 281 -4.38 2.65 -2.32
CA THR A 281 -4.33 3.46 -1.10
C THR A 281 -5.70 3.87 -0.55
N THR A 282 -6.77 3.78 -1.35
CA THR A 282 -8.09 4.20 -0.87
C THR A 282 -8.71 3.18 0.06
N ASP A 283 -9.06 3.62 1.26
CA ASP A 283 -9.83 2.81 2.23
C ASP A 283 -11.32 2.65 1.82
N ALA A 284 -11.73 3.22 0.70
CA ALA A 284 -13.14 3.26 0.32
C ALA A 284 -13.69 1.89 -0.13
N ASN A 285 -12.82 0.91 -0.42
CA ASN A 285 -13.21 -0.45 -0.85
C ASN A 285 -14.30 -0.46 -1.93
N THR A 286 -14.25 0.52 -2.83
CA THR A 286 -15.23 0.68 -3.91
C THR A 286 -14.82 -0.06 -5.17
N PHE A 287 -13.67 -0.72 -5.13
CA PHE A 287 -13.04 -1.33 -6.28
C PHE A 287 -13.39 -2.80 -6.32
N ALA A 288 -14.30 -3.12 -7.18
CA ALA A 288 -14.69 -4.49 -7.46
C ALA A 288 -14.02 -4.93 -8.75
N GLY A 289 -13.13 -5.87 -8.66
CA GLY A 289 -12.48 -6.74 -9.63
C GLY A 289 -12.29 -6.37 -11.12
N THR A 290 -13.06 -5.47 -11.67
CA THR A 290 -12.98 -5.12 -13.11
C THR A 290 -12.37 -3.75 -13.39
N GLY A 291 -11.94 -3.02 -12.37
CA GLY A 291 -11.54 -1.63 -12.44
C GLY A 291 -12.61 -0.67 -11.90
N PHE A 292 -12.31 0.62 -11.86
CA PHE A 292 -13.20 1.66 -11.27
C PHE A 292 -12.91 3.04 -11.87
#